data_9f6301aa276ac3c0ab67cf3b1da873dd
#
_entry.id   9f6301aa276ac3c0ab67cf3b1da873dd
#
_cell.length_a   1.000
_cell.length_b   1.000
_cell.length_c   1.000
_cell.angle_alpha   90.00
_cell.angle_beta   90.00
_cell.angle_gamma   90.00
#
_symmetry.space_group_name_H-M   'P 1'
#
loop_
_entity.id
_entity.type
_entity.pdbx_description
1 polymer ?
#
loop_
_entity_poly.entity_id
_entity_poly.type
_entity_poly.pdbx_seq_one_letter_code
_entity_poly.pdbx_strand_id
1 'polypeptide(L)'
;MPSQPHAVRQLSQRESRNATVRLLPLPLGEVALRSNDGEGKDADERKKPSMNEPEKIDPRELSPLALAFVGDSVLELLVRQRLVEHHRLSAGKLNAEKVKYVSARAQFREEQLLEPLFTEDELAVFKRGRNASKASVAKHASPEEYRASTGFECLLGWLYLNGQLSRVQELFETLWQSFDPNEK
;
A
#
# COMPACT_ATOMS: atom_id res chain seq x y z
N MET A 1 22.01 -20.44 -51.60
CA MET A 1 21.57 -19.07 -51.35
C MET A 1 20.42 -19.18 -50.35
N PRO A 2 20.60 -18.91 -49.08
CA PRO A 2 19.51 -18.97 -48.11
C PRO A 2 18.83 -17.62 -47.95
N SER A 3 17.53 -17.63 -48.00
CA SER A 3 16.63 -16.49 -47.83
C SER A 3 16.52 -16.12 -46.33
N GLN A 4 16.74 -14.88 -46.01
CA GLN A 4 16.49 -14.32 -44.68
C GLN A 4 15.01 -14.00 -44.47
N PRO A 5 14.46 -14.18 -43.29
CA PRO A 5 13.21 -13.55 -42.89
C PRO A 5 13.50 -12.29 -42.06
N HIS A 6 13.27 -11.13 -42.67
CA HIS A 6 13.10 -9.89 -41.93
C HIS A 6 11.67 -9.78 -41.43
N ALA A 7 11.51 -9.71 -40.12
CA ALA A 7 10.37 -9.10 -39.50
C ALA A 7 10.77 -8.49 -38.17
N VAL A 8 11.49 -7.38 -38.24
CA VAL A 8 11.55 -6.46 -37.11
C VAL A 8 10.26 -5.65 -37.14
N ARG A 9 9.30 -6.05 -36.31
CA ARG A 9 8.06 -5.31 -36.11
C ARG A 9 8.37 -4.13 -35.21
N GLN A 10 8.36 -2.94 -35.76
CA GLN A 10 8.39 -1.68 -35.03
C GLN A 10 7.23 -1.66 -34.03
N LEU A 11 7.56 -1.69 -32.76
CA LEU A 11 6.67 -1.33 -31.70
C LEU A 11 6.53 0.19 -31.73
N SER A 12 5.40 0.66 -32.22
CA SER A 12 5.02 2.05 -32.20
C SER A 12 5.00 2.54 -30.75
N GLN A 13 5.71 3.63 -30.52
CA GLN A 13 5.66 4.43 -29.31
C GLN A 13 4.21 4.86 -29.05
N ARG A 14 3.53 4.17 -28.15
CA ARG A 14 2.36 4.70 -27.47
C ARG A 14 2.89 5.55 -26.34
N GLU A 15 2.74 6.85 -26.49
CA GLU A 15 2.94 7.82 -25.42
C GLU A 15 2.11 7.42 -24.22
N SER A 16 2.80 6.88 -23.22
CA SER A 16 2.25 6.68 -21.88
C SER A 16 2.02 8.06 -21.27
N ARG A 17 0.78 8.53 -21.32
CA ARG A 17 0.38 9.68 -20.51
C ARG A 17 0.47 9.24 -19.05
N ASN A 18 1.57 9.59 -18.41
CA ASN A 18 1.79 9.46 -16.98
C ASN A 18 0.69 10.27 -16.25
N ALA A 19 -0.40 9.64 -15.93
CA ALA A 19 -1.31 10.14 -14.92
C ALA A 19 -0.65 9.89 -13.55
N THR A 20 0.16 10.84 -13.11
CA THR A 20 0.67 10.88 -11.74
C THR A 20 -0.53 10.98 -10.82
N VAL A 21 -0.95 9.86 -10.25
CA VAL A 21 -1.95 9.84 -9.18
C VAL A 21 -1.30 10.48 -7.97
N ARG A 22 -1.57 11.77 -7.77
CA ARG A 22 -1.24 12.47 -6.54
C ARG A 22 -2.15 11.93 -5.45
N LEU A 23 -1.61 11.10 -4.55
CA LEU A 23 -2.19 10.93 -3.23
C LEU A 23 -2.06 12.29 -2.52
N LEU A 24 -3.07 13.15 -2.68
CA LEU A 24 -3.18 14.37 -1.90
C LEU A 24 -3.38 13.94 -0.44
N PRO A 25 -2.64 14.54 0.52
CA PRO A 25 -3.01 14.38 1.91
C PRO A 25 -4.47 14.85 2.04
N LEU A 26 -5.32 13.96 2.59
CA LEU A 26 -6.70 14.32 2.89
C LEU A 26 -6.65 15.54 3.81
N PRO A 27 -7.28 16.67 3.46
CA PRO A 27 -7.42 17.76 4.40
C PRO A 27 -8.23 17.21 5.58
N LEU A 28 -7.66 17.28 6.78
CA LEU A 28 -8.41 17.10 8.02
C LEU A 28 -9.54 18.12 7.97
N GLY A 29 -10.75 17.65 7.66
CA GLY A 29 -11.91 18.51 7.54
C GLY A 29 -12.14 19.22 8.86
N GLU A 30 -12.08 20.54 8.85
CA GLU A 30 -12.68 21.36 9.87
C GLU A 30 -14.17 21.03 9.90
N VAL A 31 -14.58 20.30 10.93
CA VAL A 31 -15.99 20.16 11.26
C VAL A 31 -16.42 21.51 11.81
N ALA A 32 -17.05 22.33 10.97
CA ALA A 32 -17.66 23.58 11.40
C ALA A 32 -18.76 23.27 12.40
N LEU A 33 -18.45 23.43 13.68
CA LEU A 33 -19.46 23.49 14.73
C LEU A 33 -20.28 24.77 14.53
N ARG A 34 -21.57 24.60 14.25
CA ARG A 34 -22.52 25.71 14.22
C ARG A 34 -22.50 26.38 15.61
N SER A 35 -22.07 27.63 15.64
CA SER A 35 -22.21 28.50 16.81
C SER A 35 -23.70 28.74 17.05
N ASN A 36 -24.14 28.41 18.24
CA ASN A 36 -25.43 28.85 18.76
C ASN A 36 -25.14 30.11 19.59
N ASP A 37 -25.59 31.26 19.10
CA ASP A 37 -25.44 32.55 19.76
C ASP A 37 -26.24 32.56 21.07
N GLY A 38 -25.51 32.60 22.17
CA GLY A 38 -26.05 32.82 23.51
C GLY A 38 -25.10 33.71 24.29
N GLU A 39 -25.46 34.98 24.48
CA GLU A 39 -24.75 35.92 25.33
C GLU A 39 -24.71 35.41 26.79
N GLY A 40 -23.53 35.38 27.39
CA GLY A 40 -23.34 35.04 28.79
C GLY A 40 -21.93 35.37 29.27
N LYS A 41 -21.85 36.46 29.98
CA LYS A 41 -20.85 37.09 30.84
C LYS A 41 -19.75 36.22 31.43
N ASP A 42 -18.54 36.78 31.41
CA ASP A 42 -17.42 36.68 32.38
C ASP A 42 -17.33 35.37 33.19
N ALA A 43 -16.43 34.51 32.77
CA ALA A 43 -15.87 33.48 33.64
C ALA A 43 -14.45 33.13 33.18
N ASP A 44 -13.50 33.60 33.99
CA ASP A 44 -12.24 32.94 34.30
C ASP A 44 -11.52 32.20 33.15
N GLU A 45 -10.52 32.83 32.59
CA GLU A 45 -9.55 32.22 31.67
C GLU A 45 -8.78 31.09 32.39
N ARG A 46 -9.47 29.99 32.66
CA ARG A 46 -8.77 28.74 32.91
C ARG A 46 -8.21 28.27 31.58
N LYS A 47 -6.92 28.49 31.38
CA LYS A 47 -6.09 27.84 30.35
C LYS A 47 -6.58 26.40 30.16
N LYS A 48 -7.32 26.15 29.08
CA LYS A 48 -7.56 24.77 28.63
C LYS A 48 -6.18 24.14 28.45
N PRO A 49 -5.91 22.97 29.06
CA PRO A 49 -4.67 22.27 28.77
C PRO A 49 -4.58 22.11 27.25
N SER A 50 -3.52 22.60 26.65
CA SER A 50 -3.22 22.28 25.26
C SER A 50 -3.14 20.77 25.21
N MET A 51 -4.06 20.11 24.53
CA MET A 51 -3.88 18.72 24.19
C MET A 51 -2.71 18.71 23.22
N ASN A 52 -1.49 18.53 23.77
CA ASN A 52 -0.34 18.23 22.94
C ASN A 52 -0.74 17.04 22.10
N GLU A 53 -0.75 17.19 20.78
CA GLU A 53 -0.86 16.02 19.91
C GLU A 53 0.21 15.03 20.37
N PRO A 54 -0.12 13.75 20.54
CA PRO A 54 0.87 12.76 20.93
C PRO A 54 2.03 12.82 19.94
N GLU A 55 3.25 12.89 20.49
CA GLU A 55 4.44 12.92 19.68
C GLU A 55 4.44 11.77 18.68
N LYS A 56 4.67 12.07 17.39
CA LYS A 56 4.64 11.07 16.34
C LYS A 56 5.80 10.09 16.52
N ILE A 57 5.48 8.83 16.73
CA ILE A 57 6.47 7.77 16.90
C ILE A 57 7.26 7.58 15.61
N ASP A 58 8.60 7.47 15.72
CA ASP A 58 9.46 7.14 14.58
C ASP A 58 9.06 5.75 14.03
N PRO A 59 8.78 5.63 12.72
CA PRO A 59 8.44 4.33 12.12
C PRO A 59 9.49 3.24 12.36
N ARG A 60 10.74 3.59 12.62
CA ARG A 60 11.81 2.64 12.96
C ARG A 60 11.61 1.96 14.33
N GLU A 61 10.93 2.65 15.25
CA GLU A 61 10.62 2.15 16.60
C GLU A 61 9.36 1.28 16.62
N LEU A 62 8.55 1.35 15.57
CA LEU A 62 7.34 0.55 15.49
C LEU A 62 7.64 -0.94 15.33
N SER A 63 6.79 -1.77 15.94
CA SER A 63 6.89 -3.21 15.75
C SER A 63 6.62 -3.59 14.29
N PRO A 64 7.28 -4.63 13.76
CA PRO A 64 7.03 -5.08 12.39
C PRO A 64 5.57 -5.40 12.10
N LEU A 65 4.84 -5.95 13.09
CA LEU A 65 3.43 -6.27 12.93
C LEU A 65 2.54 -5.01 12.92
N ALA A 66 2.92 -3.95 13.64
CA ALA A 66 2.23 -2.66 13.54
C ALA A 66 2.44 -2.02 12.16
N LEU A 67 3.65 -2.12 11.61
CA LEU A 67 3.93 -1.69 10.23
C LEU A 67 3.12 -2.51 9.22
N ALA A 68 3.07 -3.85 9.37
CA ALA A 68 2.31 -4.72 8.49
C ALA A 68 0.81 -4.39 8.53
N PHE A 69 0.25 -4.08 9.71
CA PHE A 69 -1.15 -3.65 9.85
C PHE A 69 -1.48 -2.41 9.00
N VAL A 70 -0.56 -1.45 8.92
CA VAL A 70 -0.72 -0.27 8.03
C VAL A 70 -0.52 -0.65 6.58
N GLY A 71 0.49 -1.45 6.28
CA GLY A 71 0.86 -1.82 4.91
C GLY A 71 -0.19 -2.66 4.19
N ASP A 72 -0.86 -3.57 4.89
CA ASP A 72 -2.03 -4.30 4.36
C ASP A 72 -3.11 -3.32 3.87
N SER A 73 -3.44 -2.33 4.69
CA SER A 73 -4.42 -1.30 4.32
C SER A 73 -3.96 -0.44 3.13
N VAL A 74 -2.67 -0.14 3.04
CA VAL A 74 -2.08 0.61 1.92
C VAL A 74 -2.19 -0.18 0.62
N LEU A 75 -1.78 -1.45 0.62
CA LEU A 75 -1.89 -2.31 -0.55
C LEU A 75 -3.35 -2.47 -0.98
N GLU A 76 -4.22 -2.76 -0.02
CA GLU A 76 -5.64 -2.94 -0.31
C GLU A 76 -6.28 -1.69 -0.91
N LEU A 77 -5.92 -0.50 -0.42
CA LEU A 77 -6.40 0.77 -0.97
C LEU A 77 -5.95 0.97 -2.42
N LEU A 78 -4.67 0.75 -2.72
CA LEU A 78 -4.11 0.91 -4.07
C LEU A 78 -4.75 -0.06 -5.07
N VAL A 79 -4.90 -1.33 -4.67
CA VAL A 79 -5.58 -2.35 -5.50
C VAL A 79 -7.04 -1.97 -5.75
N ARG A 80 -7.79 -1.58 -4.71
CA ARG A 80 -9.19 -1.16 -4.83
C ARG A 80 -9.34 0.05 -5.74
N GLN A 81 -8.50 1.06 -5.57
CA GLN A 81 -8.49 2.24 -6.41
C GLN A 81 -8.27 1.85 -7.88
N ARG A 82 -7.24 1.07 -8.16
CA ARG A 82 -6.91 0.64 -9.52
C ARG A 82 -8.03 -0.19 -10.17
N LEU A 83 -8.65 -1.08 -9.42
CA LEU A 83 -9.78 -1.88 -9.92
C LEU A 83 -10.98 -1.00 -10.29
N VAL A 84 -11.32 -0.01 -9.48
CA VAL A 84 -12.45 0.90 -9.75
C VAL A 84 -12.16 1.80 -10.94
N GLU A 85 -10.93 2.27 -11.10
CA GLU A 85 -10.51 3.10 -12.23
C GLU A 85 -10.59 2.37 -13.57
N HIS A 86 -10.34 1.06 -13.58
CA HIS A 86 -10.25 0.28 -14.83
C HIS A 86 -11.44 -0.64 -15.10
N HIS A 87 -12.32 -0.88 -14.12
CA HIS A 87 -13.41 -1.85 -14.26
C HIS A 87 -14.75 -1.29 -13.78
N ARG A 88 -15.77 -1.49 -14.60
CA ARG A 88 -17.17 -1.21 -14.24
C ARG A 88 -17.85 -2.49 -13.74
N LEU A 89 -17.50 -2.91 -12.53
CA LEU A 89 -17.99 -4.14 -11.91
C LEU A 89 -18.88 -3.83 -10.70
N SER A 90 -19.75 -4.77 -10.34
CA SER A 90 -20.47 -4.71 -9.06
C SER A 90 -19.52 -4.88 -7.89
N ALA A 91 -19.89 -4.37 -6.70
CA ALA A 91 -19.07 -4.44 -5.49
C ALA A 91 -18.62 -5.87 -5.15
N GLY A 92 -19.49 -6.87 -5.33
CA GLY A 92 -19.14 -8.28 -5.12
C GLY A 92 -18.05 -8.77 -6.08
N LYS A 93 -18.14 -8.40 -7.36
CA LYS A 93 -17.12 -8.74 -8.36
C LYS A 93 -15.81 -8.00 -8.10
N LEU A 94 -15.85 -6.71 -7.75
CA LEU A 94 -14.66 -5.96 -7.37
C LEU A 94 -13.94 -6.60 -6.17
N ASN A 95 -14.70 -7.06 -5.16
CA ASN A 95 -14.11 -7.75 -4.02
C ASN A 95 -13.48 -9.10 -4.40
N ALA A 96 -14.08 -9.85 -5.31
CA ALA A 96 -13.52 -11.11 -5.82
C ALA A 96 -12.21 -10.86 -6.60
N GLU A 97 -12.16 -9.83 -7.45
CA GLU A 97 -10.94 -9.45 -8.16
C GLU A 97 -9.85 -8.97 -7.17
N LYS A 98 -10.21 -8.13 -6.20
CA LYS A 98 -9.27 -7.66 -5.18
C LYS A 98 -8.52 -8.80 -4.48
N VAL A 99 -9.22 -9.87 -4.09
CA VAL A 99 -8.61 -11.00 -3.36
C VAL A 99 -7.48 -11.66 -4.15
N LYS A 100 -7.51 -11.59 -5.47
CA LYS A 100 -6.46 -12.15 -6.34
C LYS A 100 -5.12 -11.41 -6.20
N TYR A 101 -5.13 -10.20 -5.67
CA TYR A 101 -3.95 -9.37 -5.41
C TYR A 101 -3.56 -9.33 -3.93
N VAL A 102 -4.52 -9.28 -3.01
CA VAL A 102 -4.23 -9.06 -1.59
C VAL A 102 -4.23 -10.33 -0.73
N SER A 103 -4.38 -11.50 -1.31
CA SER A 103 -4.25 -12.75 -0.56
C SER A 103 -2.77 -13.04 -0.23
N ALA A 104 -2.49 -13.71 0.89
CA ALA A 104 -1.12 -14.04 1.27
C ALA A 104 -0.35 -14.80 0.18
N ARG A 105 -1.05 -15.68 -0.56
CA ARG A 105 -0.48 -16.38 -1.71
C ARG A 105 -0.13 -15.43 -2.86
N ALA A 106 -1.00 -14.44 -3.14
CA ALA A 106 -0.71 -13.45 -4.16
C ALA A 106 0.48 -12.59 -3.75
N GLN A 107 0.48 -12.06 -2.53
CA GLN A 107 1.57 -11.25 -1.99
C GLN A 107 2.91 -11.99 -1.96
N PHE A 108 2.92 -13.29 -1.73
CA PHE A 108 4.14 -14.10 -1.83
C PHE A 108 4.73 -14.10 -3.24
N ARG A 109 3.89 -14.20 -4.27
CA ARG A 109 4.33 -14.13 -5.67
C ARG A 109 4.74 -12.71 -6.07
N GLU A 110 4.00 -11.72 -5.60
CA GLU A 110 4.28 -10.30 -5.80
C GLU A 110 5.63 -9.90 -5.20
N GLU A 111 5.92 -10.37 -4.00
CA GLU A 111 7.20 -10.15 -3.32
C GLU A 111 8.36 -10.73 -4.13
N GLN A 112 8.24 -11.93 -4.68
CA GLN A 112 9.28 -12.53 -5.52
C GLN A 112 9.58 -11.70 -6.77
N LEU A 113 8.59 -11.00 -7.33
CA LEU A 113 8.80 -10.09 -8.45
C LEU A 113 9.50 -8.79 -8.02
N LEU A 114 9.23 -8.32 -6.81
CA LEU A 114 9.70 -7.03 -6.31
C LEU A 114 11.00 -7.10 -5.51
N GLU A 115 11.32 -8.23 -4.87
CA GLU A 115 12.52 -8.38 -4.02
C GLU A 115 13.82 -7.94 -4.71
N PRO A 116 14.05 -8.25 -6.02
CA PRO A 116 15.25 -7.80 -6.73
C PRO A 116 15.37 -6.28 -6.87
N LEU A 117 14.28 -5.54 -6.64
CA LEU A 117 14.20 -4.08 -6.74
C LEU A 117 14.34 -3.38 -5.38
N PHE A 118 14.36 -4.15 -4.28
CA PHE A 118 14.46 -3.59 -2.94
C PHE A 118 15.86 -3.03 -2.69
N THR A 119 15.90 -1.87 -2.07
CA THR A 119 17.14 -1.35 -1.50
C THR A 119 17.56 -2.20 -0.29
N GLU A 120 18.81 -2.02 0.19
CA GLU A 120 19.27 -2.73 1.38
C GLU A 120 18.41 -2.47 2.62
N ASP A 121 17.97 -1.22 2.82
CA ASP A 121 17.09 -0.83 3.92
C ASP A 121 15.70 -1.45 3.77
N GLU A 122 15.14 -1.43 2.57
CA GLU A 122 13.84 -2.05 2.26
C GLU A 122 13.88 -3.56 2.52
N LEU A 123 14.93 -4.22 2.07
CA LEU A 123 15.14 -5.66 2.28
C LEU A 123 15.30 -5.99 3.78
N ALA A 124 15.97 -5.12 4.55
CA ALA A 124 16.12 -5.30 6.00
C ALA A 124 14.76 -5.19 6.70
N VAL A 125 13.91 -4.21 6.33
CA VAL A 125 12.56 -4.04 6.86
C VAL A 125 11.67 -5.21 6.49
N PHE A 126 11.70 -5.65 5.23
CA PHE A 126 10.97 -6.83 4.75
C PHE A 126 11.33 -8.08 5.58
N LYS A 127 12.63 -8.37 5.72
CA LYS A 127 13.12 -9.52 6.52
C LYS A 127 12.70 -9.43 7.98
N ARG A 128 12.70 -8.24 8.56
CA ARG A 128 12.22 -8.01 9.93
C ARG A 128 10.74 -8.36 10.07
N GLY A 129 9.89 -7.95 9.12
CA GLY A 129 8.47 -8.30 9.08
C GLY A 129 8.24 -9.80 8.93
N ARG A 130 8.90 -10.42 7.95
CA ARG A 130 8.85 -11.86 7.71
C ARG A 130 9.20 -12.68 8.94
N ASN A 131 10.22 -12.27 9.68
CA ASN A 131 10.70 -12.98 10.86
C ASN A 131 9.86 -12.74 12.13
N ALA A 132 9.13 -11.63 12.20
CA ALA A 132 8.26 -11.32 13.33
C ALA A 132 6.93 -12.10 13.31
N SER A 133 6.55 -12.58 12.14
CA SER A 133 5.32 -13.35 11.96
C SER A 133 5.47 -14.74 12.61
N LYS A 134 4.78 -14.92 13.75
CA LYS A 134 4.59 -16.26 14.31
C LYS A 134 3.56 -16.96 13.42
N ALA A 135 3.97 -17.99 12.71
CA ALA A 135 3.09 -18.78 11.85
C ALA A 135 2.01 -19.53 12.66
N SER A 136 1.08 -18.79 13.25
CA SER A 136 -0.19 -19.34 13.63
C SER A 136 -1.07 -19.33 12.39
N VAL A 137 -1.13 -20.45 11.81
CA VAL A 137 -1.76 -20.92 10.58
C VAL A 137 -2.90 -20.04 10.10
N ALA A 138 -2.65 -19.22 9.08
CA ALA A 138 -3.72 -18.74 8.22
C ALA A 138 -4.39 -19.98 7.57
N LYS A 139 -5.70 -20.14 7.73
CA LYS A 139 -6.44 -21.34 7.27
C LYS A 139 -6.28 -21.65 5.78
N HIS A 140 -5.74 -20.74 4.98
CA HIS A 140 -5.71 -20.79 3.52
C HIS A 140 -4.36 -20.42 2.88
N ALA A 141 -3.28 -20.30 3.67
CA ALA A 141 -1.94 -20.02 3.19
C ALA A 141 -0.91 -20.91 3.88
N SER A 142 0.19 -21.22 3.19
CA SER A 142 1.32 -21.90 3.83
C SER A 142 1.99 -20.97 4.84
N PRO A 143 2.77 -21.53 5.80
CA PRO A 143 3.53 -20.69 6.72
C PRO A 143 4.53 -19.76 6.01
N GLU A 144 5.02 -20.16 4.84
CA GLU A 144 5.94 -19.38 4.04
C GLU A 144 5.22 -18.20 3.37
N GLU A 145 4.10 -18.45 2.69
CA GLU A 145 3.24 -17.42 2.10
C GLU A 145 2.82 -16.38 3.14
N TYR A 146 2.40 -16.82 4.32
CA TYR A 146 2.00 -15.94 5.41
C TYR A 146 3.15 -15.07 5.94
N ARG A 147 4.35 -15.63 6.06
CA ARG A 147 5.52 -14.86 6.50
C ARG A 147 5.95 -13.84 5.45
N ALA A 148 5.96 -14.22 4.19
CA ALA A 148 6.32 -13.33 3.09
C ALA A 148 5.32 -12.17 2.97
N SER A 149 4.01 -12.46 3.03
CA SER A 149 2.99 -11.39 3.01
C SER A 149 3.17 -10.41 4.18
N THR A 150 3.41 -10.91 5.40
CA THR A 150 3.70 -10.02 6.55
C THR A 150 4.97 -9.18 6.33
N GLY A 151 5.98 -9.73 5.68
CA GLY A 151 7.20 -9.00 5.30
C GLY A 151 6.91 -7.89 4.31
N PHE A 152 6.15 -8.19 3.27
CA PHE A 152 5.78 -7.23 2.24
C PHE A 152 4.89 -6.11 2.78
N GLU A 153 3.88 -6.47 3.57
CA GLU A 153 3.04 -5.50 4.29
C GLU A 153 3.86 -4.61 5.23
N CYS A 154 4.81 -5.20 5.97
CA CYS A 154 5.72 -4.44 6.84
C CYS A 154 6.52 -3.40 6.06
N LEU A 155 7.05 -3.75 4.89
CA LEU A 155 7.77 -2.84 4.00
C LEU A 155 6.87 -1.71 3.52
N LEU A 156 5.68 -2.01 3.01
CA LEU A 156 4.75 -1.00 2.53
C LEU A 156 4.31 -0.03 3.63
N GLY A 157 4.04 -0.55 4.83
CA GLY A 157 3.68 0.28 5.98
C GLY A 157 4.84 1.18 6.43
N TRP A 158 6.06 0.67 6.41
CA TRP A 158 7.26 1.44 6.73
C TRP A 158 7.48 2.58 5.72
N LEU A 159 7.41 2.31 4.42
CA LEU A 159 7.53 3.31 3.38
C LEU A 159 6.44 4.38 3.50
N TYR A 160 5.20 3.96 3.72
CA TYR A 160 4.06 4.85 3.86
C TYR A 160 4.21 5.81 5.06
N LEU A 161 4.54 5.27 6.23
CA LEU A 161 4.68 6.06 7.46
C LEU A 161 5.91 6.98 7.45
N ASN A 162 6.95 6.63 6.69
CA ASN A 162 8.09 7.52 6.41
C ASN A 162 7.81 8.59 5.34
N GLY A 163 6.59 8.63 4.79
CA GLY A 163 6.22 9.61 3.76
C GLY A 163 6.79 9.29 2.37
N GLN A 164 7.34 8.10 2.16
CA GLN A 164 7.93 7.67 0.89
C GLN A 164 6.85 7.19 -0.10
N LEU A 165 5.80 7.99 -0.28
CA LEU A 165 4.64 7.65 -1.10
C LEU A 165 5.00 7.39 -2.57
N SER A 166 5.98 8.13 -3.09
CA SER A 166 6.45 7.92 -4.46
C SER A 166 7.05 6.53 -4.65
N ARG A 167 7.77 6.01 -3.62
CA ARG A 167 8.34 4.66 -3.67
C ARG A 167 7.26 3.59 -3.54
N VAL A 168 6.28 3.79 -2.68
CA VAL A 168 5.10 2.90 -2.60
C VAL A 168 4.41 2.82 -3.96
N GLN A 169 4.21 3.97 -4.62
CA GLN A 169 3.60 4.02 -5.95
C GLN A 169 4.44 3.29 -7.00
N GLU A 170 5.75 3.48 -7.00
CA GLU A 170 6.68 2.83 -7.94
C GLU A 170 6.62 1.31 -7.82
N LEU A 171 6.70 0.77 -6.59
CA LEU A 171 6.59 -0.66 -6.34
C LEU A 171 5.22 -1.18 -6.77
N PHE A 172 4.15 -0.47 -6.46
CA PHE A 172 2.79 -0.85 -6.87
C PHE A 172 2.61 -0.84 -8.39
N GLU A 173 3.11 0.17 -9.11
CA GLU A 173 3.03 0.20 -10.58
C GLU A 173 3.81 -0.96 -11.20
N THR A 174 4.99 -1.27 -10.69
CA THR A 174 5.79 -2.41 -11.15
C THR A 174 5.04 -3.72 -10.94
N LEU A 175 4.45 -3.89 -9.76
CA LEU A 175 3.60 -5.04 -9.43
C LEU A 175 2.42 -5.13 -10.40
N TRP A 176 1.68 -4.05 -10.56
CA TRP A 176 0.47 -4.04 -11.40
C TRP A 176 0.75 -4.37 -12.87
N GLN A 177 1.91 -3.99 -13.38
CA GLN A 177 2.32 -4.26 -14.76
C GLN A 177 2.87 -5.66 -14.97
N SER A 178 3.47 -6.26 -13.95
CA SER A 178 4.24 -7.51 -14.07
C SER A 178 3.52 -8.72 -13.49
N PHE A 179 2.58 -8.52 -12.58
CA PHE A 179 1.88 -9.61 -11.89
C PHE A 179 0.63 -10.04 -12.64
N ASP A 180 0.56 -11.34 -13.00
CA ASP A 180 -0.69 -11.95 -13.50
C ASP A 180 -1.44 -12.60 -12.33
N PRO A 181 -2.59 -12.04 -11.91
CA PRO A 181 -3.37 -12.58 -10.80
C PRO A 181 -4.05 -13.93 -11.13
N ASN A 182 -4.08 -14.34 -12.40
CA ASN A 182 -4.71 -15.59 -12.84
C ASN A 182 -3.69 -16.72 -13.10
N GLU A 183 -2.40 -16.41 -13.07
CA GLU A 183 -1.35 -17.41 -13.16
C GLU A 183 -1.38 -18.33 -11.94
N LYS A 184 -1.22 -19.65 -12.14
CA LYS A 184 -1.33 -20.66 -11.08
C LYS A 184 0.03 -21.06 -10.53
#